data_d7906efe8de98964d05a42c73ff540c2
#
_entry.id   d7906efe8de98964d05a42c73ff540c2
#
_cell.length_a   1.000
_cell.length_b   1.000
_cell.length_c   1.000
_cell.angle_alpha   90.00
_cell.angle_beta   90.00
_cell.angle_gamma   90.00
#
_symmetry.space_group_name_H-M   'P 1'
#
loop_
_entity.id
_entity.type
_entity.pdbx_description
1 polymer ?
#
loop_
_entity_poly.entity_id
_entity_poly.type
_entity_poly.pdbx_seq_one_letter_code
_entity_poly.pdbx_strand_id
1 'polypeptide(L)'
;MQLAKGLCIPIFIVGHVTKEGTVAGPRVLEHMVDTVLYFEGDRHASYRILRAVKNRFGSTNEIGVFEMRQSGLEEVENPSEYMLSGRPEQSAGSVVACSMEGTRPILIEIQALVCRSNFGMPRRTAAGTDYNRVNLLMAVLEKRLGMALSNSDAYVNIAGGIRMNEPAIDLGTVSYTHLRAHETDSYL
;
A
#
# COMPACT_ATOMS: atom_id res chain seq x y z
N MET A 1 33.48 3.37 -8.23
CA MET A 1 33.02 3.80 -9.57
C MET A 1 34.08 3.64 -10.66
N GLN A 2 35.33 4.14 -10.47
CA GLN A 2 36.38 3.99 -11.48
C GLN A 2 36.73 2.52 -11.77
N LEU A 3 36.80 1.68 -10.75
CA LEU A 3 37.05 0.24 -10.90
C LEU A 3 35.93 -0.47 -11.70
N ALA A 4 34.65 -0.18 -11.39
CA ALA A 4 33.53 -0.78 -12.11
C ALA A 4 33.57 -0.47 -13.61
N LYS A 5 33.78 0.79 -13.94
CA LYS A 5 33.84 1.26 -15.34
C LYS A 5 35.13 0.82 -16.07
N GLY A 6 36.26 0.83 -15.38
CA GLY A 6 37.54 0.43 -15.96
C GLY A 6 37.68 -1.06 -16.23
N LEU A 7 37.05 -1.89 -15.40
CA LEU A 7 37.12 -3.35 -15.48
C LEU A 7 35.85 -4.01 -16.03
N CYS A 8 34.80 -3.22 -16.34
CA CYS A 8 33.48 -3.72 -16.76
C CYS A 8 32.87 -4.74 -15.77
N ILE A 9 33.05 -4.51 -14.47
CA ILE A 9 32.57 -5.40 -13.41
C ILE A 9 31.30 -4.80 -12.78
N PRO A 10 30.18 -5.54 -12.66
CA PRO A 10 29.02 -5.10 -11.90
C PRO A 10 29.36 -5.05 -10.40
N ILE A 11 29.01 -3.92 -9.75
CA ILE A 11 29.22 -3.74 -8.30
C ILE A 11 27.87 -3.49 -7.65
N PHE A 12 27.51 -4.33 -6.68
CA PHE A 12 26.35 -4.14 -5.82
C PHE A 12 26.78 -3.54 -4.49
N ILE A 13 26.17 -2.43 -4.12
CA ILE A 13 26.40 -1.76 -2.83
C ILE A 13 25.12 -1.96 -2.00
N VAL A 14 25.24 -2.69 -0.89
CA VAL A 14 24.12 -2.89 0.04
C VAL A 14 24.20 -1.84 1.12
N GLY A 15 23.14 -1.07 1.28
CA GLY A 15 22.98 -0.02 2.29
C GLY A 15 21.78 -0.26 3.18
N HIS A 16 21.71 0.46 4.28
CA HIS A 16 20.54 0.48 5.18
C HIS A 16 19.81 1.81 5.06
N VAL A 17 18.48 1.75 5.15
CA VAL A 17 17.64 2.94 5.23
C VAL A 17 17.40 3.27 6.70
N THR A 18 17.50 4.53 7.09
CA THR A 18 17.16 4.97 8.45
C THR A 18 15.65 4.89 8.67
N LYS A 19 15.20 5.01 9.95
CA LYS A 19 13.76 5.03 10.30
C LYS A 19 12.99 6.16 9.62
N GLU A 20 13.68 7.22 9.21
CA GLU A 20 13.14 8.37 8.48
C GLU A 20 13.07 8.14 6.96
N GLY A 21 13.35 6.92 6.46
CA GLY A 21 13.28 6.60 5.04
C GLY A 21 14.45 7.15 4.21
N THR A 22 15.48 7.68 4.85
CA THR A 22 16.71 8.13 4.18
C THR A 22 17.78 7.06 4.24
N VAL A 23 18.56 6.90 3.17
CA VAL A 23 19.70 5.98 3.16
C VAL A 23 20.69 6.42 4.23
N ALA A 24 21.06 5.50 5.12
CA ALA A 24 22.11 5.74 6.11
C ALA A 24 23.47 5.86 5.39
N GLY A 25 23.82 7.07 5.04
CA GLY A 25 25.02 7.42 4.29
C GLY A 25 24.78 8.67 3.43
N PRO A 26 25.83 9.23 2.85
CA PRO A 26 25.65 10.43 2.05
C PRO A 26 24.76 10.10 0.83
N ARG A 27 23.71 10.87 0.62
CA ARG A 27 22.88 10.89 -0.61
C ARG A 27 23.70 10.93 -1.91
N VAL A 28 24.96 11.28 -1.77
CA VAL A 28 25.97 11.27 -2.80
C VAL A 28 26.09 9.91 -3.50
N LEU A 29 25.94 8.79 -2.78
CA LEU A 29 26.01 7.45 -3.39
C LEU A 29 24.88 7.20 -4.37
N GLU A 30 23.66 7.63 -4.07
CA GLU A 30 22.51 7.48 -4.98
C GLU A 30 22.72 8.25 -6.30
N HIS A 31 23.39 9.40 -6.24
CA HIS A 31 23.73 10.16 -7.44
C HIS A 31 24.84 9.51 -8.27
N MET A 32 25.74 8.77 -7.62
CA MET A 32 26.91 8.19 -8.26
C MET A 32 26.66 6.83 -8.93
N VAL A 33 25.66 6.06 -8.45
CA VAL A 33 25.31 4.74 -8.99
C VAL A 33 24.37 4.85 -10.19
N ASP A 34 24.36 3.85 -11.04
CA ASP A 34 23.52 3.82 -12.23
C ASP A 34 22.08 3.39 -11.92
N THR A 35 21.92 2.52 -10.93
CA THR A 35 20.61 2.00 -10.48
C THR A 35 20.52 2.06 -8.97
N VAL A 36 19.36 2.44 -8.46
CA VAL A 36 19.01 2.41 -7.02
C VAL A 36 17.74 1.59 -6.86
N LEU A 37 17.83 0.55 -6.05
CA LEU A 37 16.73 -0.33 -5.71
C LEU A 37 16.41 -0.21 -4.23
N TYR A 38 15.14 -0.02 -3.89
CA TYR A 38 14.67 -0.04 -2.51
C TYR A 38 13.96 -1.33 -2.21
N PHE A 39 14.28 -1.89 -1.06
CA PHE A 39 13.61 -3.04 -0.49
C PHE A 39 12.60 -2.55 0.54
N GLU A 40 11.31 -2.60 0.18
CA GLU A 40 10.21 -2.11 0.99
C GLU A 40 9.45 -3.29 1.62
N GLY A 41 8.94 -3.11 2.82
CA GLY A 41 8.08 -4.09 3.48
C GLY A 41 7.89 -3.81 4.96
N ASP A 42 6.73 -4.14 5.47
CA ASP A 42 6.45 -4.07 6.90
C ASP A 42 7.10 -5.25 7.62
N ARG A 43 7.47 -5.05 8.90
CA ARG A 43 8.06 -6.10 9.75
C ARG A 43 7.08 -7.25 10.01
N HIS A 44 5.79 -6.99 9.92
CA HIS A 44 4.72 -7.96 10.15
C HIS A 44 4.19 -8.61 8.86
N ALA A 45 4.61 -8.11 7.70
CA ALA A 45 4.25 -8.70 6.41
C ALA A 45 5.30 -9.72 5.97
N SER A 46 4.84 -10.87 5.46
CA SER A 46 5.73 -11.93 4.98
C SER A 46 6.39 -11.59 3.63
N TYR A 47 5.89 -10.61 2.90
CA TYR A 47 6.44 -10.22 1.61
C TYR A 47 7.26 -8.93 1.66
N ARG A 48 8.05 -8.77 0.61
CA ARG A 48 8.91 -7.62 0.36
C ARG A 48 8.73 -7.16 -1.08
N ILE A 49 8.72 -5.85 -1.28
CA ILE A 49 8.69 -5.26 -2.62
C ILE A 49 10.06 -4.69 -2.93
N LEU A 50 10.62 -5.08 -4.06
CA LEU A 50 11.82 -4.49 -4.62
C LEU A 50 11.40 -3.46 -5.68
N ARG A 51 11.70 -2.19 -5.41
CA ARG A 51 11.30 -1.07 -6.26
C ARG A 51 12.53 -0.36 -6.83
N ALA A 52 12.53 -0.13 -8.14
CA ALA A 52 13.52 0.73 -8.77
C ALA A 52 13.16 2.21 -8.53
N VAL A 53 14.04 2.95 -7.82
CA VAL A 53 13.87 4.39 -7.57
C VAL A 53 14.66 5.21 -8.59
N LYS A 54 15.76 4.65 -9.08
CA LYS A 54 16.59 5.23 -10.14
C LYS A 54 17.09 4.12 -11.05
N ASN A 55 16.99 4.34 -12.35
CA ASN A 55 17.60 3.48 -13.36
C ASN A 55 18.05 4.34 -14.54
N ARG A 56 19.36 4.47 -14.73
CA ARG A 56 19.94 5.30 -15.78
C ARG A 56 19.70 4.74 -17.20
N PHE A 57 19.52 3.42 -17.30
CA PHE A 57 19.48 2.72 -18.58
C PHE A 57 18.14 2.05 -18.87
N GLY A 58 17.12 2.27 -18.03
CA GLY A 58 15.82 1.65 -18.22
C GLY A 58 14.72 2.29 -17.38
N SER A 59 13.55 1.66 -17.40
CA SER A 59 12.38 2.07 -16.62
C SER A 59 12.60 1.89 -15.12
N THR A 60 11.96 2.73 -14.32
CA THR A 60 11.81 2.57 -12.87
C THR A 60 10.41 2.06 -12.48
N ASN A 61 9.56 1.77 -13.46
CA ASN A 61 8.17 1.38 -13.24
C ASN A 61 8.00 -0.11 -12.91
N GLU A 62 9.09 -0.88 -12.94
CA GLU A 62 9.03 -2.30 -12.63
C GLU A 62 9.21 -2.53 -11.13
N ILE A 63 8.44 -3.47 -10.59
CA ILE A 63 8.58 -3.95 -9.22
C ILE A 63 8.73 -5.47 -9.19
N GLY A 64 9.51 -5.95 -8.22
CA GLY A 64 9.58 -7.37 -7.84
C GLY A 64 8.87 -7.58 -6.51
N VAL A 65 8.05 -8.62 -6.41
CA VAL A 65 7.40 -9.03 -5.15
C VAL A 65 8.01 -10.35 -4.70
N PHE A 66 8.45 -10.39 -3.45
CA PHE A 66 9.12 -11.54 -2.84
C PHE A 66 8.45 -11.90 -1.52
N GLU A 67 8.39 -13.17 -1.20
CA GLU A 67 7.96 -13.68 0.09
C GLU A 67 9.18 -14.09 0.92
N MET A 68 9.16 -13.78 2.22
CA MET A 68 10.17 -14.21 3.17
C MET A 68 9.80 -15.60 3.71
N ARG A 69 10.52 -16.63 3.29
CA ARG A 69 10.35 -18.01 3.74
C ARG A 69 11.54 -18.47 4.59
N GLN A 70 11.46 -19.68 5.12
CA GLN A 70 12.58 -20.28 5.88
C GLN A 70 13.83 -20.49 5.01
N SER A 71 13.63 -20.73 3.71
CA SER A 71 14.69 -20.84 2.69
C SER A 71 15.31 -19.49 2.30
N GLY A 72 14.70 -18.37 2.67
CA GLY A 72 15.08 -17.02 2.26
C GLY A 72 13.98 -16.30 1.49
N LEU A 73 14.38 -15.37 0.61
CA LEU A 73 13.47 -14.64 -0.25
C LEU A 73 13.13 -15.47 -1.49
N GLU A 74 11.86 -15.71 -1.72
CA GLU A 74 11.34 -16.38 -2.91
C GLU A 74 10.47 -15.42 -3.71
N GLU A 75 10.57 -15.46 -5.03
CA GLU A 75 9.75 -14.64 -5.92
C GLU A 75 8.27 -15.05 -5.84
N VAL A 76 7.39 -14.06 -5.81
CA VAL A 76 5.94 -14.26 -5.91
C VAL A 76 5.51 -14.01 -7.35
N GLU A 77 5.24 -15.08 -8.10
CA GLU A 77 4.86 -14.99 -9.51
C GLU A 77 3.53 -14.24 -9.71
N ASN A 78 2.56 -14.51 -8.85
CA ASN A 78 1.24 -13.87 -8.87
C ASN A 78 0.95 -13.13 -7.56
N PRO A 79 1.38 -11.86 -7.41
CA PRO A 79 1.14 -11.08 -6.22
C PRO A 79 -0.35 -10.90 -5.91
N SER A 80 -1.21 -10.81 -6.93
CA SER A 80 -2.66 -10.64 -6.73
C SER A 80 -3.28 -11.85 -6.04
N GLU A 81 -2.94 -13.06 -6.44
CA GLU A 81 -3.40 -14.28 -5.80
C GLU A 81 -2.93 -14.37 -4.35
N TYR A 82 -1.67 -14.03 -4.14
CA TYR A 82 -1.09 -14.01 -2.81
C TYR A 82 -1.77 -13.00 -1.88
N MET A 83 -2.02 -11.78 -2.37
CA MET A 83 -2.68 -10.70 -1.61
C MET A 83 -4.13 -11.02 -1.25
N LEU A 84 -4.81 -11.82 -2.08
CA LEU A 84 -6.18 -12.25 -1.86
C LEU A 84 -6.27 -13.59 -1.12
N SER A 85 -5.13 -14.26 -0.88
CA SER A 85 -5.09 -15.53 -0.16
C SER A 85 -5.55 -15.33 1.29
N GLY A 86 -6.48 -16.16 1.73
CA GLY A 86 -7.07 -16.07 3.07
C GLY A 86 -8.27 -15.12 3.20
N ARG A 87 -8.71 -14.48 2.11
CA ARG A 87 -9.96 -13.73 2.10
C ARG A 87 -11.14 -14.69 2.19
N PRO A 88 -12.08 -14.51 3.16
CA PRO A 88 -13.34 -15.26 3.16
C PRO A 88 -14.17 -14.89 1.94
N GLU A 89 -14.83 -15.89 1.30
CA GLU A 89 -15.60 -15.68 0.07
C GLU A 89 -16.73 -14.65 0.21
N GLN A 90 -17.25 -14.46 1.43
CA GLN A 90 -18.28 -13.45 1.74
C GLN A 90 -17.87 -12.64 2.97
N SER A 91 -16.87 -11.81 2.82
CA SER A 91 -16.44 -10.90 3.88
C SER A 91 -17.16 -9.56 3.74
N ALA A 92 -18.13 -9.34 4.61
CA ALA A 92 -18.72 -8.01 4.74
C ALA A 92 -17.65 -7.03 5.22
N GLY A 93 -17.49 -5.86 4.60
CA GLY A 93 -16.46 -4.88 4.95
C GLY A 93 -15.22 -4.96 4.05
N SER A 94 -15.25 -5.79 3.01
CA SER A 94 -14.10 -6.02 2.15
C SER A 94 -14.45 -5.92 0.66
N VAL A 95 -13.64 -5.20 -0.09
CA VAL A 95 -13.74 -5.09 -1.56
C VAL A 95 -12.38 -5.32 -2.19
N VAL A 96 -12.36 -5.95 -3.36
CA VAL A 96 -11.15 -6.07 -4.17
C VAL A 96 -11.06 -4.90 -5.13
N ALA A 97 -9.95 -4.19 -5.08
CA ALA A 97 -9.62 -3.13 -6.02
C ALA A 97 -8.35 -3.49 -6.80
N CYS A 98 -8.22 -2.94 -8.00
CA CYS A 98 -7.02 -3.05 -8.79
C CYS A 98 -6.21 -1.75 -8.64
N SER A 99 -4.99 -1.87 -8.19
CA SER A 99 -4.01 -0.79 -8.15
C SER A 99 -2.92 -1.03 -9.18
N MET A 100 -2.35 0.04 -9.73
CA MET A 100 -1.20 -0.04 -10.63
C MET A 100 0.08 0.27 -9.86
N GLU A 101 0.95 -0.70 -9.74
CA GLU A 101 2.29 -0.50 -9.22
C GLU A 101 3.31 -0.52 -10.36
N GLY A 102 3.68 0.69 -10.78
CA GLY A 102 4.45 0.85 -11.99
C GLY A 102 3.64 0.46 -13.23
N THR A 103 4.04 -0.58 -13.93
CA THR A 103 3.34 -1.16 -15.10
C THR A 103 2.52 -2.39 -14.73
N ARG A 104 2.60 -2.87 -13.49
CA ARG A 104 1.99 -4.13 -13.06
C ARG A 104 0.66 -3.87 -12.33
N PRO A 105 -0.47 -4.42 -12.79
CA PRO A 105 -1.71 -4.40 -12.03
C PRO A 105 -1.62 -5.39 -10.88
N ILE A 106 -2.00 -4.93 -9.67
CA ILE A 106 -2.06 -5.75 -8.47
C ILE A 106 -3.47 -5.65 -7.89
N LEU A 107 -4.09 -6.80 -7.66
CA LEU A 107 -5.36 -6.87 -6.94
C LEU A 107 -5.09 -6.84 -5.45
N ILE A 108 -5.76 -5.95 -4.75
CA ILE A 108 -5.64 -5.74 -3.32
C ILE A 108 -7.01 -5.75 -2.65
N GLU A 109 -7.05 -6.24 -1.44
CA GLU A 109 -8.23 -6.17 -0.60
C GLU A 109 -8.23 -4.88 0.21
N ILE A 110 -9.31 -4.11 0.11
CA ILE A 110 -9.58 -2.93 0.92
C ILE A 110 -10.68 -3.30 1.91
N GLN A 111 -10.39 -3.13 3.18
CA GLN A 111 -11.33 -3.34 4.27
C GLN A 111 -11.75 -1.98 4.82
N ALA A 112 -13.04 -1.72 4.91
CA ALA A 112 -13.59 -0.50 5.47
C ALA A 112 -14.72 -0.80 6.45
N LEU A 113 -14.71 -0.11 7.57
CA LEU A 113 -15.73 -0.20 8.60
C LEU A 113 -16.16 1.21 9.00
N VAL A 114 -17.46 1.46 8.97
CA VAL A 114 -18.06 2.68 9.52
C VAL A 114 -19.07 2.29 10.58
N CYS A 115 -18.98 2.89 11.75
CA CYS A 115 -19.90 2.65 12.85
C CYS A 115 -20.17 3.95 13.62
N ARG A 116 -21.29 4.04 14.32
CA ARG A 116 -21.60 5.21 15.17
C ARG A 116 -20.53 5.37 16.26
N SER A 117 -20.07 6.61 16.46
CA SER A 117 -19.13 6.92 17.52
C SER A 117 -19.86 7.01 18.87
N ASN A 118 -19.42 6.19 19.83
CA ASN A 118 -19.98 6.19 21.18
C ASN A 118 -19.33 7.22 22.13
N PHE A 119 -18.27 7.92 21.68
CA PHE A 119 -17.44 8.77 22.54
C PHE A 119 -17.53 10.25 22.24
N GLY A 120 -18.47 10.69 21.41
CA GLY A 120 -18.66 12.11 21.08
C GLY A 120 -17.58 12.72 20.16
N MET A 121 -16.46 12.05 19.96
CA MET A 121 -15.39 12.44 19.01
C MET A 121 -15.12 11.28 18.05
N PRO A 122 -15.53 11.41 16.79
CA PRO A 122 -15.34 10.40 15.76
C PRO A 122 -13.86 10.06 15.54
N ARG A 123 -13.54 8.79 15.53
CA ARG A 123 -12.20 8.28 15.24
C ARG A 123 -12.07 7.95 13.78
N ARG A 124 -10.94 8.31 13.21
CA ARG A 124 -10.56 7.96 11.85
C ARG A 124 -9.25 7.18 11.93
N THR A 125 -9.19 6.04 11.27
CA THR A 125 -7.98 5.22 11.22
C THR A 125 -7.75 4.77 9.78
N ALA A 126 -6.54 4.95 9.30
CA ALA A 126 -6.12 4.50 7.98
C ALA A 126 -4.83 3.67 8.13
N ALA A 127 -4.87 2.44 7.64
CA ALA A 127 -3.72 1.56 7.56
C ALA A 127 -3.49 1.20 6.09
N GLY A 128 -2.25 1.35 5.61
CA GLY A 128 -1.89 1.10 4.23
C GLY A 128 -2.24 2.20 3.23
N THR A 129 -2.96 3.26 3.65
CA THR A 129 -3.28 4.42 2.81
C THR A 129 -3.11 5.72 3.58
N ASP A 130 -3.21 6.87 2.88
CA ASP A 130 -3.07 8.18 3.50
C ASP A 130 -4.30 8.57 4.33
N TYR A 131 -4.06 8.97 5.57
CA TYR A 131 -5.11 9.39 6.52
C TYR A 131 -5.91 10.60 6.03
N ASN A 132 -5.25 11.60 5.45
CA ASN A 132 -5.92 12.81 4.97
C ASN A 132 -6.80 12.50 3.76
N ARG A 133 -6.38 11.54 2.93
CA ARG A 133 -7.17 11.06 1.80
C ARG A 133 -8.47 10.40 2.25
N VAL A 134 -8.42 9.53 3.26
CA VAL A 134 -9.62 8.92 3.86
C VAL A 134 -10.57 10.00 4.40
N ASN A 135 -10.05 10.99 5.12
CA ASN A 135 -10.86 12.11 5.61
C ASN A 135 -11.51 12.92 4.50
N LEU A 136 -10.78 13.18 3.41
CA LEU A 136 -11.32 13.87 2.24
C LEU A 136 -12.47 13.08 1.60
N LEU A 137 -12.28 11.78 1.39
CA LEU A 137 -13.30 10.89 0.85
C LEU A 137 -14.56 10.88 1.73
N MET A 138 -14.40 10.78 3.04
CA MET A 138 -15.50 10.84 4.00
C MET A 138 -16.27 12.17 3.92
N ALA A 139 -15.56 13.30 3.81
CA ALA A 139 -16.17 14.61 3.65
C ALA A 139 -16.94 14.73 2.32
N VAL A 140 -16.43 14.16 1.23
CA VAL A 140 -17.12 14.12 -0.06
C VAL A 140 -18.41 13.29 0.03
N LEU A 141 -18.36 12.10 0.62
CA LEU A 141 -19.52 11.24 0.84
C LEU A 141 -20.60 11.95 1.65
N GLU A 142 -20.21 12.61 2.74
CA GLU A 142 -21.14 13.37 3.58
C GLU A 142 -21.82 14.49 2.80
N LYS A 143 -21.04 15.29 2.07
CA LYS A 143 -21.56 16.49 1.37
C LYS A 143 -22.29 16.18 0.07
N ARG A 144 -21.89 15.14 -0.66
CA ARG A 144 -22.47 14.81 -1.98
C ARG A 144 -23.60 13.80 -1.90
N LEU A 145 -23.51 12.84 -0.98
CA LEU A 145 -24.48 11.76 -0.83
C LEU A 145 -25.40 11.94 0.38
N GLY A 146 -25.19 12.99 1.20
CA GLY A 146 -26.01 13.26 2.38
C GLY A 146 -25.85 12.26 3.52
N MET A 147 -24.76 11.51 3.54
CA MET A 147 -24.49 10.53 4.60
C MET A 147 -24.09 11.22 5.90
N ALA A 148 -24.66 10.83 7.03
CA ALA A 148 -24.34 11.39 8.34
C ALA A 148 -23.04 10.76 8.92
N LEU A 149 -21.89 11.08 8.31
CA LEU A 149 -20.59 10.50 8.67
C LEU A 149 -19.83 11.30 9.72
N SER A 150 -20.25 12.53 10.01
CA SER A 150 -19.60 13.41 11.01
C SER A 150 -19.59 12.81 12.41
N ASN A 151 -20.58 11.99 12.76
CA ASN A 151 -20.69 11.33 14.06
C ASN A 151 -20.33 9.83 14.02
N SER A 152 -19.65 9.38 12.98
CA SER A 152 -19.30 7.97 12.80
C SER A 152 -17.80 7.76 12.84
N ASP A 153 -17.37 6.71 13.52
CA ASP A 153 -16.00 6.20 13.43
C ASP A 153 -15.80 5.54 12.06
N ALA A 154 -14.60 5.70 11.49
CA ALA A 154 -14.24 5.05 10.24
C ALA A 154 -12.85 4.44 10.31
N TYR A 155 -12.75 3.21 9.88
CA TYR A 155 -11.54 2.42 9.85
C TYR A 155 -11.35 1.92 8.43
N VAL A 156 -10.20 2.24 7.83
CA VAL A 156 -9.82 1.77 6.48
C VAL A 156 -8.50 1.05 6.59
N ASN A 157 -8.44 -0.15 6.04
CA ASN A 157 -7.24 -0.96 6.02
C ASN A 157 -7.02 -1.55 4.61
N ILE A 158 -5.82 -1.44 4.11
CA ILE A 158 -5.39 -2.20 2.93
C ILE A 158 -4.77 -3.50 3.45
N ALA A 159 -5.41 -4.62 3.10
CA ALA A 159 -4.93 -5.91 3.51
C ALA A 159 -3.55 -6.18 2.93
N GLY A 160 -2.78 -7.00 3.65
CA GLY A 160 -1.46 -7.37 3.18
C GLY A 160 -0.32 -6.47 3.65
N GLY A 161 -0.57 -5.35 4.38
CA GLY A 161 0.48 -4.47 4.93
C GLY A 161 1.25 -3.66 3.88
N ILE A 162 0.73 -3.53 2.66
CA ILE A 162 1.29 -2.64 1.63
C ILE A 162 0.77 -1.22 1.83
N ARG A 163 1.62 -0.24 1.54
CA ARG A 163 1.18 1.14 1.40
C ARG A 163 0.83 1.44 -0.04
N MET A 164 -0.42 1.83 -0.26
CA MET A 164 -0.94 2.23 -1.56
C MET A 164 -1.47 3.65 -1.47
N ASN A 165 -0.98 4.51 -2.35
CA ASN A 165 -1.41 5.92 -2.43
C ASN A 165 -2.04 6.24 -3.80
N GLU A 166 -2.34 5.22 -4.59
CA GLU A 166 -2.90 5.43 -5.91
C GLU A 166 -4.39 5.77 -5.85
N PRO A 167 -4.87 6.76 -6.64
CA PRO A 167 -6.28 7.14 -6.67
C PRO A 167 -7.25 6.03 -7.04
N ALA A 168 -6.79 5.00 -7.75
CA ALA A 168 -7.63 3.86 -8.13
C ALA A 168 -8.27 3.12 -6.94
N ILE A 169 -7.63 3.16 -5.75
CA ILE A 169 -8.18 2.53 -4.54
C ILE A 169 -9.31 3.33 -3.88
N ASP A 170 -9.48 4.60 -4.24
CA ASP A 170 -10.50 5.46 -3.64
C ASP A 170 -11.90 4.91 -3.87
N LEU A 171 -12.17 4.42 -5.09
CA LEU A 171 -13.46 3.85 -5.43
C LEU A 171 -13.81 2.65 -4.55
N GLY A 172 -12.84 1.79 -4.26
CA GLY A 172 -13.00 0.67 -3.34
C GLY A 172 -13.32 1.14 -1.92
N THR A 173 -12.58 2.13 -1.43
CA THR A 173 -12.80 2.73 -0.10
C THR A 173 -14.20 3.35 0.00
N VAL A 174 -14.61 4.12 -1.00
CA VAL A 174 -15.91 4.80 -1.05
C VAL A 174 -17.06 3.82 -1.16
N SER A 175 -16.97 2.84 -2.06
CA SER A 175 -18.06 1.88 -2.30
C SER A 175 -18.44 1.12 -1.03
N TYR A 176 -17.48 0.82 -0.19
CA TYR A 176 -17.74 0.04 1.01
C TYR A 176 -18.19 0.87 2.22
N THR A 177 -17.68 2.07 2.37
CA THR A 177 -18.21 3.00 3.38
C THR A 177 -19.67 3.37 3.09
N HIS A 178 -20.06 3.41 1.80
CA HIS A 178 -21.43 3.72 1.39
C HIS A 178 -22.39 2.54 1.60
N LEU A 179 -22.04 1.33 1.16
CA LEU A 179 -22.94 0.20 1.19
C LEU A 179 -23.33 -0.23 2.63
N ARG A 180 -22.43 -0.13 3.60
CA ARG A 180 -22.72 -0.53 4.97
C ARG A 180 -23.42 0.50 5.83
N ALA A 181 -23.35 1.78 5.52
CA ALA A 181 -24.16 2.76 6.22
C ALA A 181 -25.68 2.52 5.99
N HIS A 182 -26.05 1.89 4.88
CA HIS A 182 -27.42 1.51 4.59
C HIS A 182 -27.86 0.14 5.17
N GLU A 183 -26.92 -0.81 5.37
CA GLU A 183 -27.26 -2.12 5.92
C GLU A 183 -27.49 -2.12 7.44
N THR A 184 -26.87 -1.18 8.17
CA THR A 184 -27.05 -1.07 9.63
C THR A 184 -28.39 -0.42 10.03
N ASP A 185 -29.04 0.34 9.14
CA ASP A 185 -30.34 0.95 9.41
C ASP A 185 -31.54 -0.01 9.17
N SER A 186 -31.30 -1.17 8.56
CA SER A 186 -32.36 -2.16 8.26
C SER A 186 -32.50 -3.29 9.29
N TYR A 187 -31.73 -3.28 10.37
CA TYR A 187 -31.77 -4.30 11.43
C TYR A 187 -32.05 -3.73 12.85
N LEU A 188 -32.70 -2.56 12.93
CA LEU A 188 -33.22 -2.05 14.20
C LEU A 188 -34.73 -1.92 14.14
#